data_13482d80f4446a8e6c60024f84f6bbe5
#
_entry.id   13482d80f4446a8e6c60024f84f6bbe5
#
_cell.length_a   1.000
_cell.length_b   1.000
_cell.length_c   1.000
_cell.angle_alpha   90.00
_cell.angle_beta   90.00
_cell.angle_gamma   90.00
#
_symmetry.space_group_name_H-M   'P 1'
#
loop_
_entity.id
_entity.type
_entity.pdbx_description
1 polymer ?
#
loop_
_entity_poly.entity_id
_entity_poly.type
_entity_poly.pdbx_seq_one_letter_code
_entity_poly.pdbx_strand_id
1 'polypeptide(L)'
;MENALLDIRLKPALQQPEWEDPSQVERVRKELAARSPLVTGDDVRRFRSLLARVAAGEAHVIQAGDCAEDPAECTAEHVARKAAVLDLLAGALRLITRRSVLRVGRIAGQYAKPRSRPTEVVDGVELPVYRGHMVNGPEPDADSRRPDPLRLLTGYMAARDVMGHLGRQPGGSAGPGIDPPVWTSHEALLLDYEVPMLRRDEAGRLLLTSTHWPWIGERTRQVDGAHVALLAEVANPVACKVGPGMTPGELLALCERLDPHREPGRLTLIARMGADHVADALPPLVTAVREAGHPVIWLTDPMHGNTVTARDGVKTRFVETVEREVVTFHRAVTSAGGVAGGLHLETTPDAVTECVSDASAADRVGPVYTTFCDPRLNPGQAVSVVSAWGR
;
A
#
# COMPACT_ATOMS: atom_id res chain seq x y z
N MET A 1 -20.58 -16.95 3.78
CA MET A 1 -19.16 -17.01 3.38
C MET A 1 -19.00 -17.71 2.04
N GLU A 2 -19.55 -18.90 1.87
CA GLU A 2 -19.40 -19.67 0.63
C GLU A 2 -19.89 -18.92 -0.61
N ASN A 3 -21.06 -18.28 -0.58
CA ASN A 3 -21.58 -17.53 -1.73
C ASN A 3 -20.71 -16.31 -2.09
N ALA A 4 -20.23 -15.53 -1.11
CA ALA A 4 -19.34 -14.40 -1.35
C ALA A 4 -17.96 -14.85 -1.88
N LEU A 5 -17.42 -15.94 -1.34
CA LEU A 5 -16.17 -16.54 -1.82
C LEU A 5 -16.31 -17.13 -3.22
N LEU A 6 -17.47 -17.71 -3.54
CA LEU A 6 -17.77 -18.22 -4.87
C LEU A 6 -17.84 -17.06 -5.89
N ASP A 7 -18.51 -15.97 -5.53
CA ASP A 7 -18.59 -14.77 -6.38
C ASP A 7 -17.19 -14.19 -6.66
N ILE A 8 -16.34 -14.05 -5.64
CA ILE A 8 -14.97 -13.57 -5.82
C ILE A 8 -14.14 -14.48 -6.74
N ARG A 9 -14.26 -15.81 -6.59
CA ARG A 9 -13.52 -16.79 -7.41
C ARG A 9 -13.95 -16.84 -8.88
N LEU A 10 -15.18 -16.43 -9.19
CA LEU A 10 -15.71 -16.41 -10.55
C LEU A 10 -15.34 -15.14 -11.31
N LYS A 11 -14.84 -14.11 -10.63
CA LYS A 11 -14.49 -12.83 -11.27
C LYS A 11 -13.07 -12.85 -11.84
N PRO A 12 -12.80 -12.04 -12.88
CA PRO A 12 -11.46 -11.88 -13.42
C PRO A 12 -10.48 -11.39 -12.35
N ALA A 13 -9.36 -12.11 -12.18
CA ALA A 13 -8.31 -11.79 -11.23
C ALA A 13 -7.00 -11.47 -11.98
N LEU A 14 -6.74 -10.19 -12.21
CA LEU A 14 -5.51 -9.76 -12.87
C LEU A 14 -4.31 -9.86 -11.93
N GLN A 15 -3.11 -9.88 -12.50
CA GLN A 15 -1.86 -9.87 -11.76
C GLN A 15 -1.64 -11.09 -10.82
N GLN A 16 -2.38 -12.19 -11.01
CA GLN A 16 -2.10 -13.42 -10.27
C GLN A 16 -0.91 -14.16 -10.87
N PRO A 17 -0.08 -14.85 -10.05
CA PRO A 17 0.96 -15.74 -10.56
C PRO A 17 0.36 -17.00 -11.19
N GLU A 18 1.07 -17.54 -12.17
CA GLU A 18 0.76 -18.86 -12.72
C GLU A 18 1.54 -19.91 -11.90
N TRP A 19 0.84 -20.64 -11.06
CA TRP A 19 1.42 -21.70 -10.24
C TRP A 19 1.51 -23.01 -11.01
N GLU A 20 2.68 -23.66 -10.99
CA GLU A 20 2.89 -24.92 -11.72
C GLU A 20 2.11 -26.10 -11.14
N ASP A 21 1.93 -26.14 -9.80
CA ASP A 21 1.18 -27.20 -9.10
C ASP A 21 -0.07 -26.68 -8.39
N PRO A 22 -1.25 -26.77 -9.03
CA PRO A 22 -2.52 -26.37 -8.40
C PRO A 22 -2.83 -27.13 -7.10
N SER A 23 -2.35 -28.35 -6.94
CA SER A 23 -2.58 -29.15 -5.73
C SER A 23 -1.76 -28.63 -4.55
N GLN A 24 -0.56 -28.14 -4.81
CA GLN A 24 0.28 -27.47 -3.81
C GLN A 24 -0.37 -26.14 -3.37
N VAL A 25 -0.87 -25.36 -4.31
CA VAL A 25 -1.60 -24.10 -3.98
C VAL A 25 -2.77 -24.37 -3.05
N GLU A 26 -3.57 -25.41 -3.33
CA GLU A 26 -4.72 -25.74 -2.49
C GLU A 26 -4.30 -26.20 -1.08
N ARG A 27 -3.19 -26.93 -0.95
CA ARG A 27 -2.61 -27.28 0.37
C ARG A 27 -2.17 -26.04 1.13
N VAL A 28 -1.48 -25.10 0.45
CA VAL A 28 -1.04 -23.83 1.05
C VAL A 28 -2.23 -22.98 1.49
N ARG A 29 -3.27 -22.86 0.67
CA ARG A 29 -4.51 -22.15 1.05
C ARG A 29 -5.17 -22.72 2.31
N LYS A 30 -5.25 -24.06 2.43
CA LYS A 30 -5.79 -24.72 3.63
C LYS A 30 -4.95 -24.44 4.86
N GLU A 31 -3.64 -24.47 4.71
CA GLU A 31 -2.70 -24.16 5.79
C GLU A 31 -2.84 -22.69 6.25
N LEU A 32 -2.89 -21.73 5.32
CA LEU A 32 -3.13 -20.32 5.64
C LEU A 32 -4.48 -20.10 6.32
N ALA A 33 -5.53 -20.78 5.88
CA ALA A 33 -6.85 -20.70 6.48
C ALA A 33 -6.88 -21.21 7.94
N ALA A 34 -5.99 -22.13 8.29
CA ALA A 34 -5.82 -22.62 9.66
C ALA A 34 -4.94 -21.74 10.55
N ARG A 35 -4.19 -20.79 9.97
CA ARG A 35 -3.32 -19.88 10.72
C ARG A 35 -4.11 -18.83 11.51
N SER A 36 -3.48 -18.32 12.57
CA SER A 36 -4.04 -17.23 13.37
C SER A 36 -4.19 -15.94 12.55
N PRO A 37 -5.22 -15.13 12.80
CA PRO A 37 -5.34 -13.80 12.22
C PRO A 37 -4.15 -12.93 12.61
N LEU A 38 -3.71 -12.03 11.72
CA LEU A 38 -2.67 -11.03 12.03
C LEU A 38 -3.26 -9.78 12.68
N VAL A 39 -4.51 -9.44 12.37
CA VAL A 39 -5.23 -8.31 12.96
C VAL A 39 -6.59 -8.76 13.51
N THR A 40 -7.10 -8.04 14.51
CA THR A 40 -8.38 -8.34 15.16
C THR A 40 -9.52 -7.44 14.66
N GLY A 41 -10.77 -7.86 14.89
CA GLY A 41 -11.93 -7.03 14.59
C GLY A 41 -11.97 -5.73 15.39
N ASP A 42 -11.45 -5.74 16.62
CA ASP A 42 -11.34 -4.54 17.48
C ASP A 42 -10.34 -3.54 16.89
N ASP A 43 -9.19 -4.01 16.44
CA ASP A 43 -8.20 -3.17 15.78
C ASP A 43 -8.78 -2.53 14.52
N VAL A 44 -9.46 -3.30 13.69
CA VAL A 44 -10.10 -2.82 12.46
C VAL A 44 -11.16 -1.75 12.78
N ARG A 45 -12.04 -1.98 13.78
CA ARG A 45 -13.05 -0.99 14.20
C ARG A 45 -12.40 0.28 14.72
N ARG A 46 -11.38 0.16 15.58
CA ARG A 46 -10.64 1.29 16.14
C ARG A 46 -9.97 2.09 15.02
N PHE A 47 -9.28 1.43 14.12
CA PHE A 47 -8.59 2.11 13.01
C PHE A 47 -9.58 2.82 12.09
N ARG A 48 -10.73 2.20 11.77
CA ARG A 48 -11.78 2.81 10.97
C ARG A 48 -12.36 4.08 11.64
N SER A 49 -12.56 4.06 12.96
CA SER A 49 -13.02 5.25 13.71
C SER A 49 -12.01 6.40 13.66
N LEU A 50 -10.70 6.08 13.65
CA LEU A 50 -9.64 7.07 13.48
C LEU A 50 -9.61 7.64 12.06
N LEU A 51 -9.82 6.79 11.03
CA LEU A 51 -9.94 7.25 9.65
C LEU A 51 -11.19 8.12 9.43
N ALA A 52 -12.29 7.87 10.14
CA ALA A 52 -13.45 8.77 10.10
C ALA A 52 -13.12 10.19 10.55
N ARG A 53 -12.21 10.35 11.52
CA ARG A 53 -11.68 11.66 11.91
C ARG A 53 -10.80 12.30 10.84
N VAL A 54 -10.06 11.50 10.08
CA VAL A 54 -9.32 12.00 8.90
C VAL A 54 -10.29 12.47 7.82
N ALA A 55 -11.38 11.70 7.56
CA ALA A 55 -12.42 12.11 6.61
C ALA A 55 -13.12 13.41 7.03
N ALA A 56 -13.21 13.68 8.34
CA ALA A 56 -13.71 14.96 8.89
C ALA A 56 -12.67 16.10 8.85
N GLY A 57 -11.45 15.85 8.37
CA GLY A 57 -10.36 16.83 8.34
C GLY A 57 -9.72 17.12 9.70
N GLU A 58 -9.99 16.32 10.75
CA GLU A 58 -9.45 16.51 12.10
C GLU A 58 -8.03 15.96 12.28
N ALA A 59 -7.62 15.04 11.43
CA ALA A 59 -6.33 14.37 11.49
C ALA A 59 -5.77 14.12 10.08
N HIS A 60 -4.51 13.68 10.00
CA HIS A 60 -3.85 13.25 8.78
C HIS A 60 -3.33 11.83 8.89
N VAL A 61 -2.88 11.27 7.77
CA VAL A 61 -2.23 9.95 7.66
C VAL A 61 -0.85 10.11 7.05
N ILE A 62 0.14 9.47 7.63
CA ILE A 62 1.37 9.07 6.95
C ILE A 62 1.29 7.56 6.74
N GLN A 63 1.26 7.14 5.48
CA GLN A 63 1.36 5.75 5.06
C GLN A 63 2.69 5.59 4.32
N ALA A 64 3.67 4.96 4.96
CA ALA A 64 5.02 4.87 4.39
C ALA A 64 5.69 3.53 4.71
N GLY A 65 6.67 3.16 3.91
CA GLY A 65 7.48 1.94 4.04
C GLY A 65 7.93 1.40 2.70
N ASP A 66 8.34 0.15 2.65
CA ASP A 66 8.99 -0.43 1.48
C ASP A 66 8.10 -0.50 0.23
N CYS A 67 8.75 -0.46 -0.93
CA CYS A 67 8.15 -0.77 -2.21
C CYS A 67 7.72 -2.25 -2.26
N ALA A 68 8.64 -3.15 -1.87
CA ALA A 68 8.43 -4.55 -1.60
C ALA A 68 9.32 -4.93 -0.41
N GLU A 69 8.72 -5.53 0.62
CA GLU A 69 9.43 -5.94 1.83
C GLU A 69 10.34 -7.14 1.58
N ASP A 70 11.46 -7.19 2.32
CA ASP A 70 12.32 -8.36 2.44
C ASP A 70 11.96 -9.14 3.71
N PRO A 71 11.61 -10.44 3.62
CA PRO A 71 11.42 -11.28 4.79
C PRO A 71 12.65 -11.37 5.71
N ALA A 72 13.86 -11.17 5.18
CA ALA A 72 15.07 -11.12 5.99
C ALA A 72 15.13 -9.90 6.94
N GLU A 73 14.35 -8.85 6.67
CA GLU A 73 14.23 -7.66 7.50
C GLU A 73 13.12 -7.74 8.56
N CYS A 74 12.51 -8.91 8.79
CA CYS A 74 11.48 -9.10 9.81
C CYS A 74 12.03 -9.16 11.25
N THR A 75 13.20 -8.59 11.51
CA THR A 75 13.86 -8.55 12.82
C THR A 75 13.39 -7.36 13.66
N ALA A 76 13.49 -7.48 14.99
CA ALA A 76 13.11 -6.41 15.92
C ALA A 76 13.81 -5.08 15.60
N GLU A 77 15.10 -5.13 15.23
CA GLU A 77 15.89 -3.95 14.89
C GLU A 77 15.36 -3.26 13.63
N HIS A 78 15.17 -3.98 12.53
CA HIS A 78 14.66 -3.40 11.29
C HIS A 78 13.24 -2.84 11.45
N VAL A 79 12.36 -3.57 12.14
CA VAL A 79 11.00 -3.13 12.42
C VAL A 79 10.97 -1.86 13.26
N ALA A 80 11.83 -1.77 14.30
CA ALA A 80 11.95 -0.56 15.12
C ALA A 80 12.44 0.64 14.29
N ARG A 81 13.42 0.45 13.40
CA ARG A 81 13.91 1.51 12.49
C ARG A 81 12.84 1.97 11.51
N LYS A 82 12.06 1.04 10.93
CA LYS A 82 10.91 1.37 10.05
C LYS A 82 9.83 2.15 10.81
N ALA A 83 9.53 1.77 12.06
CA ALA A 83 8.60 2.51 12.92
C ALA A 83 9.11 3.92 13.25
N ALA A 84 10.42 4.07 13.53
CA ALA A 84 11.04 5.37 13.80
C ALA A 84 10.95 6.32 12.59
N VAL A 85 11.06 5.82 11.35
CA VAL A 85 10.80 6.66 10.15
C VAL A 85 9.35 7.16 10.13
N LEU A 86 8.38 6.31 10.45
CA LEU A 86 6.98 6.74 10.54
C LEU A 86 6.78 7.81 11.62
N ASP A 87 7.47 7.71 12.75
CA ASP A 87 7.44 8.72 13.81
C ASP A 87 8.00 10.05 13.35
N LEU A 88 9.14 10.02 12.69
CA LEU A 88 9.79 11.19 12.12
C LEU A 88 8.87 11.92 11.13
N LEU A 89 8.27 11.18 10.19
CA LEU A 89 7.38 11.74 9.18
C LEU A 89 6.07 12.25 9.78
N ALA A 90 5.49 11.53 10.74
CA ALA A 90 4.29 11.96 11.44
C ALA A 90 4.57 13.21 12.29
N GLY A 91 5.73 13.30 12.92
CA GLY A 91 6.19 14.48 13.64
C GLY A 91 6.33 15.70 12.73
N ALA A 92 6.97 15.53 11.56
CA ALA A 92 7.12 16.57 10.55
C ALA A 92 5.76 17.10 10.05
N LEU A 93 4.84 16.18 9.68
CA LEU A 93 3.51 16.56 9.21
C LEU A 93 2.69 17.25 10.31
N ARG A 94 2.79 16.76 11.56
CA ARG A 94 2.11 17.37 12.71
C ARG A 94 2.62 18.77 13.00
N LEU A 95 3.92 19.02 12.86
CA LEU A 95 4.51 20.35 13.07
C LEU A 95 3.93 21.36 12.08
N ILE A 96 3.73 20.96 10.82
CA ILE A 96 3.21 21.82 9.75
C ILE A 96 1.69 22.05 9.91
N THR A 97 0.93 20.97 10.11
CA THR A 97 -0.53 20.99 10.08
C THR A 97 -1.17 21.30 11.44
N ARG A 98 -0.43 21.11 12.54
CA ARG A 98 -0.92 21.20 13.93
C ARG A 98 -2.07 20.22 14.23
N ARG A 99 -2.21 19.16 13.42
CA ARG A 99 -3.22 18.12 13.58
C ARG A 99 -2.57 16.79 13.96
N SER A 100 -3.34 15.91 14.60
CA SER A 100 -2.89 14.54 14.86
C SER A 100 -2.61 13.80 13.56
N VAL A 101 -1.62 12.89 13.58
CA VAL A 101 -1.22 12.11 12.42
C VAL A 101 -1.27 10.62 12.78
N LEU A 102 -1.98 9.83 11.98
CA LEU A 102 -1.99 8.39 12.05
C LEU A 102 -0.75 7.83 11.35
N ARG A 103 -0.07 6.91 12.02
CA ARG A 103 1.11 6.22 11.50
C ARG A 103 0.69 4.87 10.93
N VAL A 104 0.84 4.73 9.61
CA VAL A 104 0.50 3.51 8.88
C VAL A 104 1.75 3.03 8.15
N GLY A 105 2.19 1.81 8.46
CA GLY A 105 3.31 1.19 7.76
C GLY A 105 2.82 0.45 6.52
N ARG A 106 3.54 0.59 5.42
CA ARG A 106 3.56 -0.39 4.34
C ARG A 106 4.47 -1.51 4.82
N ILE A 107 3.95 -2.29 5.75
CA ILE A 107 4.70 -3.25 6.56
C ILE A 107 3.82 -4.43 6.94
N ALA A 108 4.43 -5.58 7.19
CA ALA A 108 3.79 -6.83 7.56
C ALA A 108 2.86 -7.40 6.47
N GLY A 109 3.30 -7.38 5.22
CA GLY A 109 2.54 -7.96 4.12
C GLY A 109 2.82 -7.42 2.73
N GLN A 110 3.62 -6.37 2.56
CA GLN A 110 3.96 -5.84 1.23
C GLN A 110 5.03 -6.71 0.54
N TYR A 111 4.81 -8.05 0.49
CA TYR A 111 5.72 -9.03 -0.10
C TYR A 111 5.35 -9.41 -1.54
N ALA A 112 4.36 -8.77 -2.13
CA ALA A 112 3.95 -8.97 -3.52
C ALA A 112 3.89 -7.64 -4.27
N LYS A 113 4.22 -7.67 -5.57
CA LYS A 113 4.25 -6.48 -6.43
C LYS A 113 3.60 -6.77 -7.79
N PRO A 114 2.66 -5.92 -8.26
CA PRO A 114 2.15 -6.01 -9.61
C PRO A 114 3.20 -5.55 -10.60
N ARG A 115 3.27 -6.18 -11.77
CA ARG A 115 4.27 -5.88 -12.81
C ARG A 115 3.61 -5.57 -14.14
N SER A 116 4.22 -4.64 -14.88
CA SER A 116 3.71 -4.23 -16.21
C SER A 116 4.07 -5.22 -17.31
N ARG A 117 5.13 -6.02 -17.11
CA ARG A 117 5.60 -7.03 -18.07
C ARG A 117 5.75 -8.37 -17.35
N PRO A 118 5.52 -9.50 -18.03
CA PRO A 118 5.70 -10.83 -17.44
C PRO A 118 7.18 -11.21 -17.28
N THR A 119 8.04 -10.67 -18.14
CA THR A 119 9.48 -10.97 -18.18
C THR A 119 10.33 -9.70 -18.09
N GLU A 120 11.58 -9.87 -17.75
CA GLU A 120 12.63 -8.84 -17.79
C GLU A 120 13.93 -9.46 -18.30
N VAL A 121 14.82 -8.64 -18.91
CA VAL A 121 16.14 -9.09 -19.37
C VAL A 121 17.17 -8.67 -18.33
N VAL A 122 17.90 -9.63 -17.79
CA VAL A 122 19.01 -9.43 -16.85
C VAL A 122 20.25 -10.08 -17.42
N ASP A 123 21.33 -9.34 -17.61
CA ASP A 123 22.59 -9.81 -18.20
C ASP A 123 22.41 -10.55 -19.54
N GLY A 124 21.46 -10.09 -20.36
CA GLY A 124 21.16 -10.66 -21.68
C GLY A 124 20.29 -11.93 -21.65
N VAL A 125 19.84 -12.39 -20.45
CA VAL A 125 18.94 -13.53 -20.28
C VAL A 125 17.53 -13.04 -20.00
N GLU A 126 16.54 -13.53 -20.75
CA GLU A 126 15.14 -13.26 -20.46
C GLU A 126 14.64 -14.18 -19.33
N LEU A 127 14.17 -13.57 -18.23
CA LEU A 127 13.68 -14.25 -17.04
C LEU A 127 12.28 -13.77 -16.67
N PRO A 128 11.47 -14.59 -15.95
CA PRO A 128 10.26 -14.09 -15.31
C PRO A 128 10.59 -12.90 -14.41
N VAL A 129 9.77 -11.87 -14.45
CA VAL A 129 9.99 -10.68 -13.62
C VAL A 129 9.85 -11.01 -12.14
N TYR A 130 10.68 -10.39 -11.29
CA TYR A 130 10.51 -10.47 -9.85
C TYR A 130 9.17 -9.84 -9.43
N ARG A 131 8.32 -10.60 -8.71
CA ARG A 131 6.96 -10.23 -8.30
C ARG A 131 6.77 -10.12 -6.80
N GLY A 132 7.86 -10.12 -6.04
CA GLY A 132 7.88 -10.09 -4.58
C GLY A 132 8.08 -11.47 -3.97
N HIS A 133 8.59 -11.47 -2.75
CA HIS A 133 9.01 -12.69 -2.04
C HIS A 133 7.89 -13.71 -1.79
N MET A 134 6.62 -13.29 -1.81
CA MET A 134 5.48 -14.22 -1.77
C MET A 134 5.24 -14.97 -3.08
N VAL A 135 5.92 -14.58 -4.17
CA VAL A 135 5.75 -15.22 -5.49
C VAL A 135 7.02 -15.93 -5.91
N ASN A 136 8.14 -15.20 -5.98
CA ASN A 136 9.42 -15.72 -6.49
C ASN A 136 10.61 -15.00 -5.82
N GLY A 137 11.83 -15.46 -6.08
CA GLY A 137 13.05 -14.85 -5.58
C GLY A 137 13.54 -13.69 -6.43
N PRO A 138 14.37 -12.79 -5.87
CA PRO A 138 14.94 -11.64 -6.58
C PRO A 138 16.17 -12.01 -7.42
N GLU A 139 16.81 -13.14 -7.18
CA GLU A 139 18.03 -13.55 -7.85
C GLU A 139 17.80 -13.69 -9.36
N PRO A 140 18.77 -13.33 -10.21
CA PRO A 140 18.61 -13.31 -11.66
C PRO A 140 18.86 -14.70 -12.31
N ASP A 141 18.20 -15.73 -11.80
CA ASP A 141 18.25 -17.09 -12.32
C ASP A 141 16.86 -17.71 -12.47
N ALA A 142 16.72 -18.71 -13.33
CA ALA A 142 15.45 -19.31 -13.68
C ALA A 142 14.76 -20.02 -12.49
N ASP A 143 15.53 -20.64 -11.60
CA ASP A 143 14.99 -21.34 -10.44
C ASP A 143 14.44 -20.40 -9.39
N SER A 144 15.19 -19.32 -9.07
CA SER A 144 14.75 -18.27 -8.16
C SER A 144 13.51 -17.54 -8.69
N ARG A 145 13.46 -17.28 -10.00
CA ARG A 145 12.35 -16.55 -10.64
C ARG A 145 11.10 -17.40 -10.89
N ARG A 146 11.13 -18.69 -10.62
CA ARG A 146 9.95 -19.57 -10.72
C ARG A 146 8.98 -19.31 -9.58
N PRO A 147 7.68 -19.09 -9.87
CA PRO A 147 6.67 -18.95 -8.81
C PRO A 147 6.57 -20.20 -7.93
N ASP A 148 6.64 -20.02 -6.60
CA ASP A 148 6.53 -21.09 -5.62
C ASP A 148 5.44 -20.74 -4.58
N PRO A 149 4.32 -21.50 -4.50
CA PRO A 149 3.23 -21.22 -3.57
C PRO A 149 3.62 -21.37 -2.09
N LEU A 150 4.69 -22.09 -1.73
CA LEU A 150 5.18 -22.17 -0.36
C LEU A 150 5.65 -20.81 0.17
N ARG A 151 6.05 -19.89 -0.71
CA ARG A 151 6.43 -18.52 -0.36
C ARG A 151 5.30 -17.73 0.27
N LEU A 152 4.04 -18.08 0.02
CA LEU A 152 2.89 -17.47 0.71
C LEU A 152 2.92 -17.75 2.21
N LEU A 153 3.32 -18.96 2.63
CA LEU A 153 3.49 -19.31 4.05
C LEU A 153 4.69 -18.58 4.66
N THR A 154 5.80 -18.47 3.93
CA THR A 154 6.97 -17.69 4.38
C THR A 154 6.60 -16.24 4.60
N GLY A 155 5.85 -15.63 3.68
CA GLY A 155 5.36 -14.26 3.82
C GLY A 155 4.41 -14.08 5.04
N TYR A 156 3.51 -15.05 5.28
CA TYR A 156 2.69 -15.04 6.50
C TYR A 156 3.54 -15.10 7.77
N MET A 157 4.57 -15.96 7.81
CA MET A 157 5.44 -16.07 8.98
C MET A 157 6.21 -14.76 9.24
N ALA A 158 6.80 -14.17 8.20
CA ALA A 158 7.47 -12.89 8.29
C ALA A 158 6.51 -11.78 8.76
N ALA A 159 5.31 -11.70 8.19
CA ALA A 159 4.29 -10.73 8.61
C ALA A 159 3.91 -10.91 10.08
N ARG A 160 3.76 -12.15 10.56
CA ARG A 160 3.46 -12.45 11.97
C ARG A 160 4.58 -11.99 12.90
N ASP A 161 5.83 -12.22 12.52
CA ASP A 161 6.98 -11.81 13.33
C ASP A 161 7.06 -10.27 13.40
N VAL A 162 6.86 -9.58 12.27
CA VAL A 162 6.76 -8.11 12.23
C VAL A 162 5.62 -7.61 13.15
N MET A 163 4.43 -8.23 13.11
CA MET A 163 3.32 -7.88 14.00
C MET A 163 3.71 -8.06 15.47
N GLY A 164 4.49 -9.10 15.79
CA GLY A 164 5.05 -9.31 17.12
C GLY A 164 5.94 -8.18 17.58
N HIS A 165 6.87 -7.76 16.73
CA HIS A 165 7.79 -6.66 17.02
C HIS A 165 7.09 -5.29 17.11
N LEU A 166 5.98 -5.10 16.42
CA LEU A 166 5.11 -3.92 16.57
C LEU A 166 4.23 -3.97 17.82
N GLY A 167 4.30 -5.03 18.65
CA GLY A 167 3.43 -5.20 19.83
C GLY A 167 1.95 -5.43 19.47
N ARG A 168 1.68 -6.03 18.29
CA ARG A 168 0.36 -6.16 17.68
C ARG A 168 -0.14 -7.61 17.56
N GLN A 169 0.45 -8.56 18.28
CA GLN A 169 -0.01 -9.95 18.21
C GLN A 169 -1.41 -10.12 18.83
N PRO A 170 -2.35 -10.80 18.15
CA PRO A 170 -3.64 -11.16 18.72
C PRO A 170 -3.47 -11.99 20.00
N GLY A 171 -4.15 -11.59 21.08
CA GLY A 171 -4.05 -12.25 22.39
C GLY A 171 -2.83 -11.85 23.23
N GLY A 172 -1.93 -11.01 22.70
CA GLY A 172 -0.90 -10.37 23.50
C GLY A 172 -1.53 -9.28 24.38
N SER A 173 -1.22 -9.28 25.66
CA SER A 173 -1.51 -8.15 26.54
C SER A 173 -0.57 -7.00 26.18
N ALA A 174 -0.83 -6.30 25.07
CA ALA A 174 -0.24 -5.00 24.86
C ALA A 174 -0.81 -4.09 25.92
N GLY A 175 -0.09 -3.95 27.03
CA GLY A 175 -0.28 -2.82 27.93
C GLY A 175 -0.23 -1.52 27.10
N PRO A 176 -0.69 -0.37 27.63
CA PRO A 176 -0.55 0.89 26.95
C PRO A 176 0.94 1.12 26.67
N GLY A 177 1.36 0.78 25.45
CA GLY A 177 2.74 1.08 25.00
C GLY A 177 2.99 2.57 25.12
N ILE A 178 4.23 2.93 25.44
CA ILE A 178 4.64 4.34 25.50
C ILE A 178 4.41 5.01 24.14
N ASP A 179 4.65 4.26 23.06
CA ASP A 179 4.51 4.76 21.70
C ASP A 179 3.09 4.56 21.14
N PRO A 180 2.57 5.54 20.39
CA PRO A 180 1.33 5.36 19.66
C PRO A 180 1.44 4.16 18.69
N PRO A 181 0.35 3.44 18.41
CA PRO A 181 0.40 2.25 17.59
C PRO A 181 0.74 2.56 16.13
N VAL A 182 1.56 1.70 15.51
CA VAL A 182 1.73 1.62 14.06
C VAL A 182 0.65 0.70 13.50
N TRP A 183 -0.15 1.18 12.54
CA TRP A 183 -1.11 0.40 11.80
C TRP A 183 -0.45 -0.21 10.57
N THR A 184 -0.86 -1.39 10.14
CA THR A 184 -0.27 -2.07 8.98
C THR A 184 -1.13 -1.92 7.75
N SER A 185 -0.49 -1.94 6.58
CA SER A 185 -1.16 -1.85 5.29
C SER A 185 -0.33 -2.51 4.19
N HIS A 186 -0.98 -3.15 3.23
CA HIS A 186 -0.37 -3.65 2.02
C HIS A 186 -1.35 -3.73 0.85
N GLU A 187 -0.85 -3.89 -0.38
CA GLU A 187 -1.68 -4.18 -1.54
C GLU A 187 -2.28 -5.59 -1.42
N ALA A 188 -3.61 -5.69 -1.38
CA ALA A 188 -4.30 -6.98 -1.35
C ALA A 188 -4.24 -7.63 -2.74
N LEU A 189 -3.03 -7.99 -3.19
CA LEU A 189 -2.73 -8.40 -4.55
C LEU A 189 -2.97 -9.89 -4.81
N LEU A 190 -2.42 -10.75 -3.94
CA LEU A 190 -2.44 -12.21 -4.15
C LEU A 190 -3.69 -12.82 -3.52
N LEU A 191 -4.67 -13.18 -4.33
CA LEU A 191 -5.92 -13.75 -3.83
C LEU A 191 -5.71 -15.10 -3.15
N ASP A 192 -4.65 -15.84 -3.52
CA ASP A 192 -4.26 -17.10 -2.89
C ASP A 192 -3.70 -16.90 -1.46
N TYR A 193 -3.33 -15.67 -1.10
CA TYR A 193 -2.95 -15.26 0.24
C TYR A 193 -4.13 -14.60 0.98
N GLU A 194 -4.81 -13.65 0.35
CA GLU A 194 -5.82 -12.83 1.01
C GLU A 194 -7.11 -13.60 1.34
N VAL A 195 -7.60 -14.41 0.40
CA VAL A 195 -8.85 -15.16 0.59
C VAL A 195 -8.77 -16.15 1.77
N PRO A 196 -7.68 -16.94 1.94
CA PRO A 196 -7.50 -17.77 3.12
C PRO A 196 -7.42 -17.01 4.45
N MET A 197 -7.05 -15.74 4.43
CA MET A 197 -6.97 -14.89 5.63
C MET A 197 -8.30 -14.24 6.03
N LEU A 198 -9.39 -14.51 5.32
CA LEU A 198 -10.71 -14.02 5.68
C LEU A 198 -11.24 -14.73 6.95
N ARG A 199 -11.78 -13.96 7.87
CA ARG A 199 -12.43 -14.45 9.10
C ARG A 199 -13.76 -13.71 9.30
N ARG A 200 -14.65 -14.28 10.14
CA ARG A 200 -15.82 -13.55 10.63
C ARG A 200 -15.55 -13.00 12.02
N ASP A 201 -15.99 -11.76 12.25
CA ASP A 201 -16.00 -11.20 13.59
C ASP A 201 -17.22 -11.73 14.38
N GLU A 202 -17.32 -11.32 15.65
CA GLU A 202 -18.43 -11.72 16.55
C GLU A 202 -19.81 -11.29 16.03
N ALA A 203 -19.87 -10.23 15.24
CA ALA A 203 -21.10 -9.77 14.59
C ALA A 203 -21.39 -10.48 13.25
N GLY A 204 -20.57 -11.47 12.87
CA GLY A 204 -20.70 -12.23 11.64
C GLY A 204 -20.19 -11.50 10.38
N ARG A 205 -19.60 -10.30 10.51
CA ARG A 205 -19.06 -9.52 9.39
C ARG A 205 -17.75 -10.13 8.92
N LEU A 206 -17.51 -10.07 7.60
CA LEU A 206 -16.27 -10.58 7.02
C LEU A 206 -15.12 -9.59 7.28
N LEU A 207 -14.00 -10.10 7.74
CA LEU A 207 -12.77 -9.34 7.97
C LEU A 207 -11.64 -9.92 7.13
N LEU A 208 -10.85 -9.07 6.50
CA LEU A 208 -9.55 -9.44 6.00
C LEU A 208 -8.54 -9.29 7.15
N THR A 209 -7.99 -10.42 7.58
CA THR A 209 -7.14 -10.46 8.79
C THR A 209 -5.65 -10.47 8.49
N SER A 210 -5.25 -10.27 7.23
CA SER A 210 -3.85 -10.11 6.81
C SER A 210 -3.28 -8.74 7.16
N THR A 211 -4.13 -7.70 7.27
CA THR A 211 -3.71 -6.33 7.54
C THR A 211 -4.86 -5.45 8.06
N HIS A 212 -4.53 -4.31 8.68
CA HIS A 212 -5.54 -3.34 9.10
C HIS A 212 -6.16 -2.59 7.90
N TRP A 213 -5.32 -2.23 6.91
CA TRP A 213 -5.72 -1.38 5.80
C TRP A 213 -5.25 -1.93 4.44
N PRO A 214 -6.02 -2.84 3.84
CA PRO A 214 -5.74 -3.31 2.49
C PRO A 214 -6.01 -2.22 1.47
N TRP A 215 -5.21 -2.19 0.38
CA TRP A 215 -5.53 -1.36 -0.77
C TRP A 215 -5.57 -2.15 -2.08
N ILE A 216 -6.32 -1.61 -3.04
CA ILE A 216 -6.38 -2.07 -4.43
C ILE A 216 -5.38 -1.26 -5.24
N GLY A 217 -4.51 -1.93 -6.00
CA GLY A 217 -3.56 -1.32 -6.91
C GLY A 217 -4.21 -0.79 -8.19
N GLU A 218 -3.51 0.08 -8.90
CA GLU A 218 -3.99 0.66 -10.18
C GLU A 218 -4.30 -0.41 -11.24
N ARG A 219 -3.57 -1.55 -11.23
CA ARG A 219 -3.74 -2.63 -12.22
C ARG A 219 -4.84 -3.62 -11.88
N THR A 220 -5.41 -3.54 -10.67
CA THR A 220 -6.39 -4.52 -10.15
C THR A 220 -7.71 -3.88 -9.71
N ARG A 221 -7.95 -2.61 -10.09
CA ARG A 221 -9.10 -1.80 -9.69
C ARG A 221 -10.34 -1.92 -10.60
N GLN A 222 -10.41 -2.92 -11.46
CA GLN A 222 -11.58 -3.14 -12.32
C GLN A 222 -12.82 -3.36 -11.44
N VAL A 223 -13.89 -2.62 -11.68
CA VAL A 223 -15.13 -2.64 -10.87
C VAL A 223 -15.68 -4.07 -10.73
N ASP A 224 -15.64 -4.83 -11.84
CA ASP A 224 -16.10 -6.22 -11.88
C ASP A 224 -15.01 -7.24 -11.55
N GLY A 225 -13.82 -6.78 -11.14
CA GLY A 225 -12.67 -7.63 -10.81
C GLY A 225 -12.75 -8.25 -9.42
N ALA A 226 -12.03 -9.35 -9.24
CA ALA A 226 -11.99 -10.12 -7.99
C ALA A 226 -11.45 -9.31 -6.80
N HIS A 227 -10.49 -8.41 -7.00
CA HIS A 227 -9.92 -7.58 -5.93
C HIS A 227 -10.93 -6.57 -5.39
N VAL A 228 -11.69 -5.92 -6.29
CA VAL A 228 -12.76 -5.01 -5.90
C VAL A 228 -13.89 -5.77 -5.20
N ALA A 229 -14.27 -6.94 -5.72
CA ALA A 229 -15.28 -7.80 -5.10
C ALA A 229 -14.85 -8.22 -3.69
N LEU A 230 -13.59 -8.66 -3.49
CA LEU A 230 -13.05 -9.03 -2.19
C LEU A 230 -13.14 -7.86 -1.20
N LEU A 231 -12.62 -6.69 -1.58
CA LEU A 231 -12.56 -5.55 -0.65
C LEU A 231 -13.91 -4.86 -0.43
N ALA A 232 -14.88 -5.06 -1.31
CA ALA A 232 -16.26 -4.61 -1.09
C ALA A 232 -16.95 -5.41 0.03
N GLU A 233 -16.61 -6.69 0.21
CA GLU A 233 -17.26 -7.59 1.18
C GLU A 233 -16.71 -7.49 2.60
N VAL A 234 -15.48 -6.96 2.78
CA VAL A 234 -14.84 -6.91 4.12
C VAL A 234 -15.20 -5.64 4.89
N ALA A 235 -15.27 -5.76 6.22
CA ALA A 235 -15.56 -4.64 7.12
C ALA A 235 -14.35 -3.73 7.39
N ASN A 236 -13.16 -4.11 6.92
CA ASN A 236 -11.97 -3.27 7.00
C ASN A 236 -12.20 -1.91 6.32
N PRO A 237 -11.56 -0.82 6.77
CA PRO A 237 -11.35 0.30 5.87
C PRO A 237 -10.52 -0.16 4.68
N VAL A 238 -10.81 0.39 3.52
CA VAL A 238 -10.12 0.02 2.27
C VAL A 238 -9.59 1.24 1.55
N ALA A 239 -8.53 1.04 0.77
CA ALA A 239 -8.03 2.09 -0.10
C ALA A 239 -7.98 1.61 -1.56
N CYS A 240 -8.00 2.56 -2.50
CA CYS A 240 -7.89 2.26 -3.93
C CYS A 240 -6.99 3.29 -4.61
N LYS A 241 -6.05 2.81 -5.43
CA LYS A 241 -5.19 3.67 -6.25
C LYS A 241 -5.99 4.30 -7.39
N VAL A 242 -5.69 5.57 -7.66
CA VAL A 242 -6.34 6.38 -8.71
C VAL A 242 -5.26 7.05 -9.55
N GLY A 243 -5.11 6.61 -10.79
CA GLY A 243 -4.15 7.16 -11.75
C GLY A 243 -4.76 8.19 -12.70
N PRO A 244 -3.93 8.85 -13.55
CA PRO A 244 -4.37 9.94 -14.42
C PRO A 244 -5.34 9.53 -15.53
N GLY A 245 -5.43 8.23 -15.83
CA GLY A 245 -6.39 7.70 -16.82
C GLY A 245 -7.76 7.36 -16.24
N MET A 246 -8.02 7.62 -14.95
CA MET A 246 -9.32 7.38 -14.32
C MET A 246 -10.34 8.40 -14.80
N THR A 247 -11.53 7.94 -15.21
CA THR A 247 -12.65 8.82 -15.49
C THR A 247 -13.53 9.02 -14.26
N PRO A 248 -14.28 10.14 -14.15
CA PRO A 248 -15.24 10.34 -13.06
C PRO A 248 -16.27 9.22 -12.94
N GLY A 249 -16.77 8.71 -14.08
CA GLY A 249 -17.77 7.63 -14.11
C GLY A 249 -17.23 6.31 -13.53
N GLU A 250 -16.01 5.91 -13.93
CA GLU A 250 -15.34 4.72 -13.39
C GLU A 250 -15.07 4.87 -11.89
N LEU A 251 -14.62 6.07 -11.45
CA LEU A 251 -14.35 6.32 -10.05
C LEU A 251 -15.61 6.25 -9.20
N LEU A 252 -16.73 6.82 -9.66
CA LEU A 252 -18.01 6.72 -8.97
C LEU A 252 -18.50 5.28 -8.86
N ALA A 253 -18.36 4.48 -9.92
CA ALA A 253 -18.69 3.06 -9.87
C ALA A 253 -17.85 2.30 -8.83
N LEU A 254 -16.56 2.62 -8.69
CA LEU A 254 -15.70 2.07 -7.64
C LEU A 254 -16.13 2.52 -6.24
N CYS A 255 -16.46 3.81 -6.05
CA CYS A 255 -16.95 4.32 -4.78
C CYS A 255 -18.26 3.64 -4.35
N GLU A 256 -19.23 3.52 -5.26
CA GLU A 256 -20.50 2.84 -4.99
C GLU A 256 -20.28 1.35 -4.66
N ARG A 257 -19.30 0.68 -5.28
CA ARG A 257 -19.02 -0.73 -5.00
C ARG A 257 -18.29 -0.93 -3.67
N LEU A 258 -17.33 -0.05 -3.33
CA LEU A 258 -16.46 -0.19 -2.15
C LEU A 258 -17.07 0.43 -0.88
N ASP A 259 -17.93 1.43 -1.03
CA ASP A 259 -18.59 2.16 0.07
C ASP A 259 -20.03 2.54 -0.30
N PRO A 260 -20.93 1.55 -0.49
CA PRO A 260 -22.33 1.80 -0.87
C PRO A 260 -23.12 2.54 0.20
N HIS A 261 -22.67 2.50 1.44
CA HIS A 261 -23.33 3.14 2.58
C HIS A 261 -22.77 4.52 2.91
N ARG A 262 -21.77 5.01 2.17
CA ARG A 262 -21.12 6.33 2.38
C ARG A 262 -20.67 6.54 3.83
N GLU A 263 -19.95 5.54 4.36
CA GLU A 263 -19.53 5.56 5.75
C GLU A 263 -18.16 6.27 5.92
N PRO A 264 -18.08 7.36 6.70
CA PRO A 264 -16.79 8.02 6.95
C PRO A 264 -15.72 7.04 7.46
N GLY A 265 -14.52 7.14 6.88
CA GLY A 265 -13.40 6.26 7.22
C GLY A 265 -13.44 4.87 6.57
N ARG A 266 -14.44 4.57 5.72
CA ARG A 266 -14.51 3.32 4.97
C ARG A 266 -13.58 3.33 3.75
N LEU A 267 -13.68 4.35 2.92
CA LEU A 267 -12.95 4.43 1.64
C LEU A 267 -11.92 5.54 1.63
N THR A 268 -10.72 5.21 1.16
CA THR A 268 -9.65 6.16 0.86
C THR A 268 -9.23 6.01 -0.60
N LEU A 269 -9.07 7.12 -1.28
CA LEU A 269 -8.57 7.17 -2.66
C LEU A 269 -7.13 7.68 -2.64
N ILE A 270 -6.21 6.90 -3.21
CA ILE A 270 -4.78 7.20 -3.25
C ILE A 270 -4.43 7.68 -4.64
N ALA A 271 -4.35 9.00 -4.83
CA ALA A 271 -4.01 9.62 -6.10
C ALA A 271 -2.55 9.41 -6.45
N ARG A 272 -2.29 8.82 -7.62
CA ARG A 272 -0.95 8.59 -8.20
C ARG A 272 -0.87 9.18 -9.60
N MET A 273 -0.99 10.49 -9.68
CA MET A 273 -1.20 11.21 -10.94
C MET A 273 0.09 11.49 -11.71
N GLY A 274 1.20 11.69 -11.01
CA GLY A 274 2.40 12.31 -11.54
C GLY A 274 2.33 13.83 -11.50
N ALA A 275 3.46 14.47 -11.26
CA ALA A 275 3.54 15.91 -11.03
C ALA A 275 3.05 16.76 -12.23
N ASP A 276 3.09 16.21 -13.44
CA ASP A 276 2.67 16.92 -14.65
C ASP A 276 1.17 16.79 -14.95
N HIS A 277 0.47 15.84 -14.30
CA HIS A 277 -0.95 15.56 -14.56
C HIS A 277 -1.87 15.91 -13.39
N VAL A 278 -1.35 15.97 -12.17
CA VAL A 278 -2.17 16.11 -10.96
C VAL A 278 -3.04 17.38 -10.96
N ALA A 279 -2.56 18.48 -11.52
CA ALA A 279 -3.27 19.74 -11.55
C ALA A 279 -4.59 19.67 -12.36
N ASP A 280 -4.56 18.94 -13.46
CA ASP A 280 -5.68 18.89 -14.40
C ASP A 280 -6.56 17.63 -14.20
N ALA A 281 -5.93 16.49 -13.91
CA ALA A 281 -6.63 15.21 -13.81
C ALA A 281 -7.36 15.00 -12.48
N LEU A 282 -6.86 15.54 -11.37
CA LEU A 282 -7.42 15.26 -10.06
C LEU A 282 -8.68 16.05 -9.71
N PRO A 283 -8.80 17.38 -9.97
CA PRO A 283 -9.96 18.17 -9.53
C PRO A 283 -11.33 17.66 -10.03
N PRO A 284 -11.50 17.22 -11.31
CA PRO A 284 -12.75 16.65 -11.77
C PRO A 284 -13.18 15.39 -11.01
N LEU A 285 -12.21 14.55 -10.63
CA LEU A 285 -12.45 13.33 -9.85
C LEU A 285 -12.92 13.65 -8.43
N VAL A 286 -12.23 14.59 -7.77
CA VAL A 286 -12.59 15.06 -6.42
C VAL A 286 -13.99 15.66 -6.41
N THR A 287 -14.31 16.51 -7.39
CA THR A 287 -15.63 17.14 -7.53
C THR A 287 -16.71 16.10 -7.69
N ALA A 288 -16.54 15.14 -8.61
CA ALA A 288 -17.53 14.10 -8.86
C ALA A 288 -17.82 13.26 -7.60
N VAL A 289 -16.79 12.81 -6.89
CA VAL A 289 -16.91 12.00 -5.66
C VAL A 289 -17.62 12.79 -4.55
N ARG A 290 -17.29 14.06 -4.37
CA ARG A 290 -17.93 14.95 -3.40
C ARG A 290 -19.39 15.20 -3.72
N GLU A 291 -19.73 15.48 -4.99
CA GLU A 291 -21.10 15.73 -5.43
C GLU A 291 -21.98 14.48 -5.32
N ALA A 292 -21.39 13.28 -5.47
CA ALA A 292 -22.05 12.02 -5.19
C ALA A 292 -22.22 11.72 -3.69
N GLY A 293 -21.66 12.56 -2.79
CA GLY A 293 -21.84 12.45 -1.34
C GLY A 293 -20.96 11.36 -0.68
N HIS A 294 -19.90 10.89 -1.34
CA HIS A 294 -18.98 9.93 -0.72
C HIS A 294 -17.96 10.65 0.19
N PRO A 295 -17.88 10.30 1.50
CA PRO A 295 -16.99 10.94 2.46
C PRO A 295 -15.57 10.33 2.40
N VAL A 296 -14.94 10.37 1.22
CA VAL A 296 -13.63 9.75 1.02
C VAL A 296 -12.49 10.60 1.54
N ILE A 297 -11.42 9.92 1.93
CA ILE A 297 -10.12 10.52 2.23
C ILE A 297 -9.28 10.47 0.96
N TRP A 298 -8.62 11.57 0.60
CA TRP A 298 -7.63 11.59 -0.48
C TRP A 298 -6.22 11.56 0.08
N LEU A 299 -5.41 10.57 -0.31
CA LEU A 299 -3.96 10.56 -0.10
C LEU A 299 -3.23 10.82 -1.42
N THR A 300 -2.06 11.44 -1.35
CA THR A 300 -1.16 11.50 -2.50
C THR A 300 -0.14 10.37 -2.46
N ASP A 301 0.06 9.72 -3.59
CA ASP A 301 1.17 8.83 -3.89
C ASP A 301 2.05 9.49 -4.97
N PRO A 302 2.96 10.37 -4.58
CA PRO A 302 3.78 11.11 -5.54
C PRO A 302 4.98 10.26 -6.03
N MET A 303 5.02 8.97 -5.64
CA MET A 303 6.11 8.08 -6.01
C MET A 303 5.89 7.44 -7.38
N HIS A 304 4.70 6.82 -7.59
CA HIS A 304 4.46 5.94 -8.73
C HIS A 304 4.21 6.66 -10.07
N GLY A 305 3.92 7.95 -10.08
CA GLY A 305 3.78 8.76 -11.29
C GLY A 305 5.08 9.42 -11.76
N ASN A 306 6.13 9.42 -10.93
CA ASN A 306 7.35 10.22 -11.12
C ASN A 306 8.63 9.37 -11.19
N THR A 307 8.51 8.08 -11.47
CA THR A 307 9.69 7.23 -11.69
C THR A 307 10.26 7.47 -13.07
N VAL A 308 11.56 7.76 -13.13
CA VAL A 308 12.33 7.94 -14.36
C VAL A 308 13.48 6.93 -14.44
N THR A 309 14.08 6.75 -15.61
CA THR A 309 15.24 5.91 -15.80
C THR A 309 16.48 6.80 -15.94
N ALA A 310 17.49 6.61 -15.12
CA ALA A 310 18.78 7.28 -15.22
C ALA A 310 19.59 6.77 -16.42
N ARG A 311 20.72 7.42 -16.73
CA ARG A 311 21.52 7.14 -17.94
C ARG A 311 22.07 5.71 -18.00
N ASP A 312 22.30 5.10 -16.86
CA ASP A 312 22.76 3.71 -16.67
C ASP A 312 21.64 2.66 -16.71
N GLY A 313 20.41 3.06 -16.98
CA GLY A 313 19.24 2.18 -17.03
C GLY A 313 18.58 1.94 -15.67
N VAL A 314 19.13 2.47 -14.57
CA VAL A 314 18.58 2.31 -13.21
C VAL A 314 17.42 3.28 -13.01
N LYS A 315 16.38 2.82 -12.32
CA LYS A 315 15.25 3.67 -11.97
C LYS A 315 15.62 4.65 -10.86
N THR A 316 15.06 5.86 -10.93
CA THR A 316 15.19 6.85 -9.87
C THR A 316 13.96 7.74 -9.79
N ARG A 317 13.91 8.64 -8.81
CA ARG A 317 12.92 9.72 -8.67
C ARG A 317 13.64 10.99 -8.27
N PHE A 318 13.17 12.11 -8.82
CA PHE A 318 13.66 13.42 -8.42
C PHE A 318 12.82 13.95 -7.27
N VAL A 319 13.42 14.21 -6.12
CA VAL A 319 12.74 14.67 -4.91
C VAL A 319 11.97 15.95 -5.17
N GLU A 320 12.54 16.91 -5.93
CA GLU A 320 11.86 18.15 -6.32
C GLU A 320 10.55 17.89 -7.09
N THR A 321 10.53 16.87 -7.98
CA THR A 321 9.32 16.49 -8.73
C THR A 321 8.28 15.86 -7.81
N VAL A 322 8.72 15.02 -6.88
CA VAL A 322 7.86 14.41 -5.86
C VAL A 322 7.24 15.50 -4.95
N GLU A 323 8.03 16.47 -4.49
CA GLU A 323 7.56 17.61 -3.71
C GLU A 323 6.54 18.46 -4.49
N ARG A 324 6.81 18.71 -5.77
CA ARG A 324 5.89 19.47 -6.64
C ARG A 324 4.52 18.79 -6.74
N GLU A 325 4.47 17.45 -6.86
CA GLU A 325 3.20 16.71 -6.87
C GLU A 325 2.48 16.85 -5.52
N VAL A 326 3.18 16.75 -4.39
CA VAL A 326 2.58 16.94 -3.05
C VAL A 326 1.90 18.30 -2.92
N VAL A 327 2.60 19.38 -3.30
CA VAL A 327 2.05 20.75 -3.26
C VAL A 327 0.82 20.88 -4.15
N THR A 328 0.93 20.38 -5.38
CA THR A 328 -0.15 20.51 -6.38
C THR A 328 -1.35 19.64 -5.99
N PHE A 329 -1.12 18.44 -5.48
CA PHE A 329 -2.18 17.56 -4.96
C PHE A 329 -2.98 18.26 -3.84
N HIS A 330 -2.29 18.81 -2.85
CA HIS A 330 -2.95 19.48 -1.73
C HIS A 330 -3.88 20.60 -2.20
N ARG A 331 -3.38 21.45 -3.13
CA ARG A 331 -4.16 22.54 -3.73
C ARG A 331 -5.33 22.01 -4.55
N ALA A 332 -5.11 21.00 -5.39
CA ALA A 332 -6.13 20.41 -6.26
C ALA A 332 -7.30 19.83 -5.46
N VAL A 333 -6.99 19.04 -4.42
CA VAL A 333 -8.02 18.42 -3.57
C VAL A 333 -8.79 19.48 -2.76
N THR A 334 -8.09 20.39 -2.10
CA THR A 334 -8.73 21.39 -1.24
C THR A 334 -9.56 22.39 -2.04
N SER A 335 -9.09 22.83 -3.21
CA SER A 335 -9.83 23.75 -4.10
C SER A 335 -11.10 23.10 -4.67
N ALA A 336 -11.10 21.77 -4.89
CA ALA A 336 -12.29 21.02 -5.32
C ALA A 336 -13.21 20.62 -4.14
N GLY A 337 -12.89 21.06 -2.90
CA GLY A 337 -13.68 20.79 -1.69
C GLY A 337 -13.55 19.37 -1.15
N GLY A 338 -12.49 18.66 -1.52
CA GLY A 338 -12.16 17.32 -0.98
C GLY A 338 -11.34 17.41 0.30
N VAL A 339 -11.13 16.25 0.95
CA VAL A 339 -10.30 16.12 2.15
C VAL A 339 -8.92 15.60 1.77
N ALA A 340 -7.91 16.48 1.76
CA ALA A 340 -6.51 16.11 1.62
C ALA A 340 -6.02 15.48 2.94
N GLY A 341 -6.07 14.15 3.01
CA GLY A 341 -5.89 13.39 4.25
C GLY A 341 -4.44 13.02 4.57
N GLY A 342 -3.50 13.10 3.63
CA GLY A 342 -2.10 12.77 3.90
C GLY A 342 -1.34 12.17 2.73
N LEU A 343 -0.26 11.44 3.05
CA LEU A 343 0.71 10.96 2.06
C LEU A 343 0.85 9.43 2.11
N HIS A 344 1.08 8.83 0.94
CA HIS A 344 1.45 7.44 0.73
C HIS A 344 2.83 7.40 0.05
N LEU A 345 3.87 6.95 0.77
CA LEU A 345 5.26 7.07 0.34
C LEU A 345 5.97 5.71 0.32
N GLU A 346 6.95 5.57 -0.58
CA GLU A 346 7.93 4.49 -0.55
C GLU A 346 9.21 4.99 0.12
N THR A 347 9.53 4.43 1.29
CA THR A 347 10.63 4.88 2.16
C THR A 347 11.39 3.70 2.72
N THR A 348 12.64 3.96 3.12
CA THR A 348 13.48 3.02 3.87
C THR A 348 14.16 3.75 5.04
N PRO A 349 14.49 3.07 6.16
CA PRO A 349 15.30 3.67 7.22
C PRO A 349 16.77 3.82 6.87
N ASP A 350 17.20 3.32 5.70
CA ASP A 350 18.60 3.30 5.29
C ASP A 350 18.98 4.55 4.50
N ALA A 351 20.29 4.90 4.55
CA ALA A 351 20.85 6.02 3.82
C ALA A 351 21.11 5.65 2.33
N VAL A 352 20.03 5.29 1.62
CA VAL A 352 20.11 4.91 0.21
C VAL A 352 20.25 6.13 -0.71
N THR A 353 20.76 5.86 -1.93
CA THR A 353 20.88 6.82 -3.04
C THR A 353 20.00 6.42 -4.22
N GLU A 354 18.84 5.82 -3.94
CA GLU A 354 17.87 5.36 -4.93
C GLU A 354 17.12 6.53 -5.59
N CYS A 355 16.80 7.57 -4.81
CA CYS A 355 16.28 8.85 -5.27
C CYS A 355 17.37 9.93 -5.14
N VAL A 356 17.27 10.96 -5.97
CA VAL A 356 18.19 12.11 -5.96
C VAL A 356 17.44 13.43 -5.92
N SER A 357 18.11 14.55 -5.60
CA SER A 357 17.47 15.85 -5.43
C SER A 357 16.69 16.29 -6.67
N ASP A 358 17.34 16.23 -7.83
CA ASP A 358 16.85 16.74 -9.11
C ASP A 358 17.57 16.09 -10.30
N ALA A 359 17.24 16.49 -11.51
CA ALA A 359 17.82 15.94 -12.72
C ALA A 359 19.34 16.17 -12.85
N SER A 360 19.89 17.22 -12.23
CA SER A 360 21.34 17.51 -12.26
C SER A 360 22.15 16.54 -11.40
N ALA A 361 21.49 15.86 -10.45
CA ALA A 361 22.10 14.87 -9.56
C ALA A 361 21.88 13.42 -10.06
N ALA A 362 21.39 13.21 -11.27
CA ALA A 362 21.10 11.87 -11.81
C ALA A 362 22.32 10.94 -11.89
N ASP A 363 23.53 11.47 -11.93
CA ASP A 363 24.80 10.73 -11.87
C ASP A 363 25.14 10.19 -10.48
N ARG A 364 24.41 10.60 -9.45
CA ARG A 364 24.58 10.15 -8.05
C ARG A 364 23.67 8.99 -7.66
N VAL A 365 22.83 8.52 -8.58
CA VAL A 365 22.02 7.32 -8.36
C VAL A 365 22.94 6.10 -8.30
N GLY A 366 22.71 5.20 -7.35
CA GLY A 366 23.25 3.86 -7.40
C GLY A 366 24.31 3.45 -6.38
N PRO A 367 25.17 4.33 -5.77
CA PRO A 367 26.18 3.86 -4.81
C PRO A 367 25.61 3.00 -3.66
N VAL A 368 24.39 3.29 -3.18
CA VAL A 368 23.64 2.47 -2.24
C VAL A 368 22.23 2.28 -2.78
N TYR A 369 22.02 1.19 -3.52
CA TYR A 369 20.76 0.89 -4.19
C TYR A 369 20.31 -0.52 -3.79
N THR A 370 19.39 -0.63 -2.83
CA THR A 370 19.02 -1.89 -2.17
C THR A 370 17.58 -2.32 -2.43
N THR A 371 16.79 -1.50 -3.12
CA THR A 371 15.41 -1.88 -3.46
C THR A 371 15.36 -3.03 -4.46
N PHE A 372 14.41 -3.93 -4.29
CA PHE A 372 14.11 -4.99 -5.26
C PHE A 372 13.27 -4.54 -6.46
N CYS A 373 12.61 -3.38 -6.37
CA CYS A 373 11.64 -2.95 -7.39
C CYS A 373 11.79 -1.48 -7.77
N ASP A 374 11.16 -0.59 -7.01
CA ASP A 374 11.12 0.83 -7.32
C ASP A 374 11.88 1.64 -6.26
N PRO A 375 12.54 2.74 -6.64
CA PRO A 375 13.42 3.51 -5.76
C PRO A 375 12.66 4.10 -4.56
N ARG A 376 13.28 4.09 -3.38
CA ARG A 376 12.74 4.57 -2.10
C ARG A 376 13.42 5.86 -1.67
N LEU A 377 12.69 6.68 -0.93
CA LEU A 377 13.24 7.84 -0.24
C LEU A 377 14.01 7.38 1.01
N ASN A 378 15.19 7.92 1.22
CA ASN A 378 15.88 7.85 2.51
C ASN A 378 15.19 8.79 3.54
N PRO A 379 15.50 8.70 4.84
CA PRO A 379 14.80 9.48 5.87
C PRO A 379 14.84 11.01 5.65
N GLY A 380 15.99 11.55 5.21
CA GLY A 380 16.13 12.98 4.93
C GLY A 380 15.25 13.46 3.77
N GLN A 381 15.25 12.70 2.67
CA GLN A 381 14.42 12.96 1.50
C GLN A 381 12.92 12.84 1.84
N ALA A 382 12.54 11.84 2.62
CA ALA A 382 11.16 11.63 3.03
C ALA A 382 10.64 12.80 3.90
N VAL A 383 11.47 13.34 4.81
CA VAL A 383 11.15 14.55 5.58
C VAL A 383 10.97 15.77 4.67
N SER A 384 11.85 15.95 3.66
CA SER A 384 11.74 17.03 2.68
C SER A 384 10.40 16.98 1.94
N VAL A 385 10.03 15.77 1.45
CA VAL A 385 8.75 15.54 0.75
C VAL A 385 7.55 15.83 1.66
N VAL A 386 7.56 15.37 2.92
CA VAL A 386 6.48 15.66 3.87
C VAL A 386 6.42 17.16 4.17
N SER A 387 7.57 17.83 4.21
CA SER A 387 7.66 19.28 4.46
C SER A 387 7.11 20.14 3.31
N ALA A 388 6.84 19.55 2.16
CA ALA A 388 6.15 20.21 1.06
C ALA A 388 4.63 20.31 1.26
N TRP A 389 4.06 19.60 2.22
CA TRP A 389 2.63 19.59 2.51
C TRP A 389 2.11 20.98 2.89
N GLY A 390 1.17 21.50 2.11
CA GLY A 390 0.51 22.78 2.40
C GLY A 390 1.32 24.06 2.05
N ARG A 391 2.42 23.93 1.28
CA ARG A 391 3.16 25.06 0.73
C ARG A 391 2.35 25.83 -0.32
#